data_58db300281317d3db5213251b629a6ab
#
_entry.id   58db300281317d3db5213251b629a6ab
#
_cell.length_a   1.000
_cell.length_b   1.000
_cell.length_c   1.000
_cell.angle_alpha   90.00
_cell.angle_beta   90.00
_cell.angle_gamma   90.00
#
_symmetry.space_group_name_H-M   'P 1'
#
loop_
_entity.id
_entity.type
_entity.pdbx_description
1 polymer ?
#
loop_
_entity_poly.entity_id
_entity_poly.type
_entity_poly.pdbx_seq_one_letter_code
_entity_poly.pdbx_strand_id
1 'polypeptide(L)'
;MRTRSIAILLAALGAVAGAIAVDATELLTTALAAADIAASPPSAVAVSIYRAPYRNGGTLDLNALGGFALITETRTVHLPAGTTRLRFEGVVGGIRSESAIVTGLPDGVIEKNRDAAVVSPAALLQAAVNTDVTLVRTNRRTGMTSRVPATIRSASPDGVVFATAAGVEALRCSGLPETFAFSRIPAWLSSVPTLSVTTHAPHAVTATVTLSYLADGFDWSADYTAKVAPNGRTLDLSAWITLANGNGESLKAAATQIIAGRLNRVDSAVEPVAVPTVLARCWPQGTTSDTVDQPDIVMVSPFGIATAADAIMVTAMRRKAPMAMMQNPPAPAAPPPPEQLGDLKLYRVPYPTTVASRQAKQTRLLDQHGVAFDRVYVANINPIGNLPAIAARSVLRFTNTAANHLGLPLPSGHVALFQTIGARTGFAGGADLRDTAEGETFDLDVGVAADVQVEQTWLVGASGAVERRDLTAEITAAWTVGTKLERVAISNATSRPVAFELRLRKYDESRVVAATLPVGMKDGRPIFRMTLPANGSISFDYVIK
;
A
#
# COMPACT_ATOMS: atom_id res chain seq x y z
N MET A 1 -31.38 -53.64 -76.64
CA MET A 1 -29.92 -53.82 -76.49
C MET A 1 -29.27 -52.48 -76.14
N ARG A 2 -29.11 -52.13 -74.83
CA ARG A 2 -28.24 -51.06 -74.30
C ARG A 2 -28.65 -50.80 -72.81
N THR A 3 -28.31 -51.76 -71.95
CA THR A 3 -28.45 -51.54 -70.47
C THR A 3 -27.62 -52.56 -69.68
N ARG A 4 -26.28 -52.64 -70.01
CA ARG A 4 -25.39 -53.51 -69.20
C ARG A 4 -23.97 -52.98 -69.01
N SER A 5 -23.70 -51.68 -69.14
CA SER A 5 -22.32 -51.17 -69.01
C SER A 5 -22.09 -50.05 -68.03
N ILE A 6 -23.05 -49.77 -67.13
CA ILE A 6 -22.91 -48.67 -66.16
C ILE A 6 -22.71 -49.19 -64.68
N ALA A 7 -22.85 -50.52 -64.48
CA ALA A 7 -22.80 -51.03 -63.07
C ALA A 7 -21.37 -51.44 -62.59
N ILE A 8 -20.35 -51.39 -63.41
CA ILE A 8 -18.97 -51.86 -63.07
C ILE A 8 -18.04 -50.70 -62.72
N LEU A 9 -18.39 -49.43 -63.08
CA LEU A 9 -17.49 -48.29 -62.81
C LEU A 9 -17.75 -47.63 -61.47
N LEU A 10 -18.81 -47.97 -60.73
CA LEU A 10 -19.15 -47.40 -59.37
C LEU A 10 -18.59 -48.22 -58.19
N ALA A 11 -18.10 -49.46 -58.47
CA ALA A 11 -17.52 -50.31 -57.41
C ALA A 11 -16.02 -50.06 -57.18
N ALA A 12 -15.33 -49.42 -58.15
CA ALA A 12 -13.89 -49.14 -58.03
C ALA A 12 -13.56 -47.77 -57.35
N LEU A 13 -14.50 -46.83 -57.25
CA LEU A 13 -14.29 -45.57 -56.57
C LEU A 13 -14.62 -45.64 -55.04
N GLY A 14 -15.29 -46.69 -54.57
CA GLY A 14 -15.59 -46.85 -53.14
C GLY A 14 -14.44 -47.43 -52.30
N ALA A 15 -13.48 -48.11 -52.92
CA ALA A 15 -12.37 -48.76 -52.21
C ALA A 15 -11.13 -47.83 -51.99
N VAL A 16 -11.01 -46.72 -52.73
CA VAL A 16 -9.88 -45.78 -52.59
C VAL A 16 -10.21 -44.65 -51.60
N ALA A 17 -11.50 -44.36 -51.33
CA ALA A 17 -11.90 -43.34 -50.33
C ALA A 17 -11.84 -43.85 -48.88
N GLY A 18 -11.79 -45.20 -48.67
CA GLY A 18 -11.72 -45.79 -47.32
C GLY A 18 -10.31 -45.90 -46.74
N ALA A 19 -9.26 -45.91 -47.61
CA ALA A 19 -7.87 -46.04 -47.17
C ALA A 19 -7.17 -44.69 -46.87
N ILE A 20 -7.76 -43.54 -47.30
CA ILE A 20 -7.20 -42.21 -47.03
C ILE A 20 -7.83 -41.58 -45.78
N ALA A 21 -8.97 -42.10 -45.28
CA ALA A 21 -9.66 -41.57 -44.10
C ALA A 21 -9.10 -42.12 -42.77
N VAL A 22 -8.32 -43.18 -42.77
CA VAL A 22 -7.74 -43.76 -41.53
C VAL A 22 -6.40 -43.11 -41.19
N ASP A 23 -5.63 -42.63 -42.16
CA ASP A 23 -4.36 -41.93 -41.88
C ASP A 23 -4.51 -40.44 -41.53
N ALA A 24 -5.66 -39.82 -41.86
CA ALA A 24 -5.89 -38.41 -41.54
C ALA A 24 -6.44 -38.20 -40.10
N THR A 25 -6.96 -39.25 -39.49
CA THR A 25 -7.46 -39.20 -38.11
C THR A 25 -6.40 -39.53 -37.06
N GLU A 26 -5.32 -40.20 -37.41
CA GLU A 26 -4.16 -40.41 -36.55
C GLU A 26 -3.18 -39.20 -36.54
N LEU A 27 -3.21 -38.36 -37.56
CA LEU A 27 -2.36 -37.15 -37.64
C LEU A 27 -2.94 -35.95 -36.90
N LEU A 28 -4.17 -35.99 -36.38
CA LEU A 28 -4.84 -34.91 -35.68
C LEU A 28 -4.91 -35.11 -34.14
N THR A 29 -4.35 -36.17 -33.59
CA THR A 29 -4.44 -36.47 -32.16
C THR A 29 -3.13 -36.46 -31.39
N THR A 30 -2.02 -36.13 -32.02
CA THR A 30 -0.82 -35.71 -31.28
C THR A 30 -0.70 -34.19 -31.30
N ALA A 31 -1.70 -33.50 -30.70
CA ALA A 31 -1.37 -32.25 -30.04
C ALA A 31 -0.33 -32.62 -28.99
N LEU A 32 0.95 -32.46 -29.29
CA LEU A 32 2.04 -32.62 -28.33
C LEU A 32 1.62 -31.79 -27.10
N ALA A 33 1.24 -32.49 -26.02
CA ALA A 33 1.04 -31.83 -24.75
C ALA A 33 2.34 -31.08 -24.45
N ALA A 34 2.26 -29.76 -24.40
CA ALA A 34 3.42 -28.91 -24.10
C ALA A 34 4.06 -29.43 -22.82
N ALA A 35 5.36 -29.66 -22.82
CA ALA A 35 6.08 -30.08 -21.62
C ALA A 35 5.84 -29.06 -20.52
N ASP A 36 5.45 -29.49 -19.32
CA ASP A 36 5.19 -28.63 -18.17
C ASP A 36 6.42 -28.62 -17.26
N ILE A 37 7.10 -27.47 -17.18
CA ILE A 37 8.40 -27.32 -16.50
C ILE A 37 8.32 -26.17 -15.52
N ALA A 38 8.86 -26.37 -14.30
CA ALA A 38 9.05 -25.31 -13.33
C ALA A 38 10.40 -24.61 -13.50
N ALA A 39 10.41 -23.29 -13.47
CA ALA A 39 11.63 -22.51 -13.33
C ALA A 39 12.26 -22.74 -11.94
N SER A 40 13.59 -22.59 -11.84
CA SER A 40 14.27 -22.63 -10.55
C SER A 40 13.71 -21.54 -9.60
N PRO A 41 13.89 -21.68 -8.28
CA PRO A 41 13.69 -20.56 -7.37
C PRO A 41 14.51 -19.33 -7.80
N PRO A 42 14.07 -18.10 -7.47
CA PRO A 42 14.82 -16.90 -7.81
C PRO A 42 16.24 -16.91 -7.25
N SER A 43 17.23 -16.68 -8.10
CA SER A 43 18.64 -16.49 -7.71
C SER A 43 18.94 -15.05 -7.27
N ALA A 44 18.17 -14.09 -7.80
CA ALA A 44 18.20 -12.69 -7.41
C ALA A 44 16.78 -12.09 -7.45
N VAL A 45 16.50 -11.19 -6.51
CA VAL A 45 15.23 -10.47 -6.42
C VAL A 45 15.52 -8.98 -6.24
N ALA A 46 14.86 -8.15 -7.05
CA ALA A 46 14.81 -6.71 -6.86
C ALA A 46 13.36 -6.27 -6.68
N VAL A 47 13.11 -5.30 -5.81
CA VAL A 47 11.77 -4.77 -5.57
C VAL A 47 11.78 -3.25 -5.48
N SER A 48 10.90 -2.61 -6.26
CA SER A 48 10.61 -1.18 -6.18
C SER A 48 9.21 -1.01 -5.63
N ILE A 49 9.08 -0.44 -4.42
CA ILE A 49 7.77 -0.28 -3.76
C ILE A 49 7.27 1.14 -3.98
N TYR A 50 6.08 1.25 -4.51
CA TYR A 50 5.37 2.49 -4.78
C TYR A 50 4.31 2.75 -3.72
N ARG A 51 4.26 3.98 -3.22
CA ARG A 51 3.31 4.40 -2.21
C ARG A 51 1.90 4.54 -2.79
N ALA A 52 0.89 4.26 -1.96
CA ALA A 52 -0.50 4.55 -2.30
C ALA A 52 -0.68 6.05 -2.66
N PRO A 53 -1.34 6.38 -3.79
CA PRO A 53 -1.37 7.75 -4.34
C PRO A 53 -2.09 8.77 -3.45
N TYR A 54 -2.99 8.31 -2.57
CA TYR A 54 -3.80 9.17 -1.69
C TYR A 54 -3.47 9.01 -0.21
N ARG A 55 -2.33 8.40 0.10
CA ARG A 55 -1.88 8.28 1.49
C ARG A 55 -1.43 9.63 2.02
N ASN A 56 -2.27 10.25 2.84
CA ASN A 56 -1.99 11.48 3.55
C ASN A 56 -1.66 11.16 5.01
N GLY A 57 -0.52 10.54 5.26
CA GLY A 57 -0.07 10.28 6.63
C GLY A 57 -0.86 9.21 7.41
N GLY A 58 -1.77 8.45 6.79
CA GLY A 58 -2.56 7.42 7.45
C GLY A 58 -1.75 6.18 7.85
N THR A 59 -2.23 5.44 8.85
CA THR A 59 -1.64 4.17 9.30
C THR A 59 -1.58 3.14 8.17
N LEU A 60 -0.49 2.35 8.10
CA LEU A 60 -0.39 1.20 7.21
C LEU A 60 -1.25 0.06 7.74
N ASP A 61 -2.32 -0.29 7.03
CA ASP A 61 -3.08 -1.51 7.29
C ASP A 61 -2.60 -2.63 6.37
N LEU A 62 -1.99 -3.65 6.94
CA LEU A 62 -1.45 -4.80 6.20
C LEU A 62 -2.52 -5.60 5.44
N ASN A 63 -3.80 -5.47 5.81
CA ASN A 63 -4.91 -6.13 5.13
C ASN A 63 -5.47 -5.29 3.96
N ALA A 64 -5.12 -3.99 3.90
CA ALA A 64 -5.66 -3.04 2.94
C ALA A 64 -4.58 -2.06 2.44
N LEU A 65 -3.47 -2.58 1.93
CA LEU A 65 -2.40 -1.77 1.36
C LEU A 65 -2.80 -1.27 -0.04
N GLY A 66 -2.78 0.05 -0.24
CA GLY A 66 -3.19 0.68 -1.49
C GLY A 66 -2.05 0.97 -2.47
N GLY A 67 -0.80 0.67 -2.09
CA GLY A 67 0.36 0.78 -2.95
C GLY A 67 0.61 -0.52 -3.75
N PHE A 68 1.71 -0.56 -4.48
CA PHE A 68 2.10 -1.71 -5.29
C PHE A 68 3.62 -1.80 -5.40
N ALA A 69 4.13 -2.91 -5.94
CA ALA A 69 5.54 -3.09 -6.20
C ALA A 69 5.82 -3.54 -7.64
N LEU A 70 6.92 -3.09 -8.20
CA LEU A 70 7.57 -3.73 -9.34
C LEU A 70 8.59 -4.73 -8.79
N ILE A 71 8.39 -5.99 -9.10
CA ILE A 71 9.26 -7.10 -8.67
C ILE A 71 9.98 -7.61 -9.90
N THR A 72 11.29 -7.81 -9.79
CA THR A 72 12.12 -8.39 -10.83
C THR A 72 12.90 -9.57 -10.24
N GLU A 73 12.73 -10.73 -10.84
CA GLU A 73 13.33 -11.99 -10.42
C GLU A 73 14.21 -12.56 -11.52
N THR A 74 15.41 -13.00 -11.17
CA THR A 74 16.28 -13.75 -12.09
C THR A 74 16.19 -15.23 -11.75
N ARG A 75 15.88 -16.08 -12.72
CA ARG A 75 15.72 -17.52 -12.55
C ARG A 75 16.44 -18.29 -13.66
N THR A 76 16.82 -19.53 -13.39
CA THR A 76 17.35 -20.46 -14.40
C THR A 76 16.24 -21.40 -14.85
N VAL A 77 16.16 -21.66 -16.16
CA VAL A 77 15.20 -22.58 -16.76
C VAL A 77 15.92 -23.57 -17.67
N HIS A 78 15.44 -24.81 -17.68
CA HIS A 78 15.93 -25.87 -18.56
C HIS A 78 14.81 -26.22 -19.54
N LEU A 79 14.91 -25.71 -20.77
CA LEU A 79 13.89 -25.87 -21.79
C LEU A 79 14.28 -27.05 -22.70
N PRO A 80 13.41 -28.05 -22.92
CA PRO A 80 13.60 -29.03 -24.02
C PRO A 80 13.34 -28.35 -25.37
N ALA A 81 13.69 -29.04 -26.44
CA ALA A 81 13.27 -28.62 -27.76
C ALA A 81 11.75 -28.71 -27.94
N GLY A 82 11.15 -27.73 -28.62
CA GLY A 82 9.72 -27.65 -28.89
C GLY A 82 8.98 -26.68 -27.97
N THR A 83 7.64 -26.79 -27.94
CA THR A 83 6.76 -25.94 -27.17
C THR A 83 6.70 -26.41 -25.71
N THR A 84 6.89 -25.49 -24.78
CA THR A 84 6.96 -25.75 -23.33
C THR A 84 6.06 -24.79 -22.59
N ARG A 85 5.32 -25.28 -21.60
CA ARG A 85 4.67 -24.48 -20.57
C ARG A 85 5.64 -24.33 -19.41
N LEU A 86 6.19 -23.13 -19.23
CA LEU A 86 7.11 -22.79 -18.16
C LEU A 86 6.36 -22.16 -16.99
N ARG A 87 6.52 -22.71 -15.79
CA ARG A 87 5.88 -22.21 -14.55
C ARG A 87 6.89 -21.46 -13.70
N PHE A 88 6.52 -20.24 -13.31
CA PHE A 88 7.20 -19.43 -12.31
C PHE A 88 6.45 -19.57 -10.98
N GLU A 89 6.83 -20.57 -10.21
CA GLU A 89 6.23 -20.85 -8.91
C GLU A 89 6.75 -19.88 -7.83
N GLY A 90 5.86 -19.52 -6.86
CA GLY A 90 6.19 -18.64 -5.76
C GLY A 90 6.30 -17.16 -6.14
N VAL A 91 5.69 -16.73 -7.24
CA VAL A 91 5.44 -15.31 -7.50
C VAL A 91 4.50 -14.75 -6.42
N VAL A 92 4.53 -13.44 -6.21
CA VAL A 92 3.69 -12.81 -5.18
C VAL A 92 2.21 -12.94 -5.54
N GLY A 93 1.36 -13.25 -4.54
CA GLY A 93 -0.07 -13.46 -4.72
C GLY A 93 -0.83 -12.29 -5.34
N GLY A 94 -0.39 -11.06 -5.07
CA GLY A 94 -0.93 -9.84 -5.68
C GLY A 94 -0.45 -9.55 -7.12
N ILE A 95 0.21 -10.50 -7.80
CA ILE A 95 0.71 -10.31 -9.18
C ILE A 95 -0.39 -9.88 -10.15
N ARG A 96 -0.07 -8.90 -10.99
CA ARG A 96 -0.82 -8.52 -12.18
C ARG A 96 -0.21 -9.20 -13.39
N SER A 97 -0.80 -10.31 -13.81
CA SER A 97 -0.23 -11.17 -14.88
C SER A 97 -0.07 -10.45 -16.21
N GLU A 98 -0.96 -9.50 -16.50
CA GLU A 98 -0.91 -8.65 -17.70
C GLU A 98 0.36 -7.78 -17.76
N SER A 99 0.87 -7.39 -16.58
CA SER A 99 2.10 -6.60 -16.47
C SER A 99 3.39 -7.41 -16.56
N ALA A 100 3.28 -8.74 -16.55
CA ALA A 100 4.45 -9.61 -16.51
C ALA A 100 5.23 -9.55 -17.82
N ILE A 101 6.52 -9.30 -17.71
CA ILE A 101 7.50 -9.28 -18.80
C ILE A 101 8.54 -10.36 -18.49
N VAL A 102 8.71 -11.30 -19.43
CA VAL A 102 9.74 -12.34 -19.34
C VAL A 102 10.74 -12.12 -20.46
N THR A 103 12.00 -12.00 -20.09
CA THR A 103 13.12 -11.85 -21.04
C THR A 103 14.13 -12.97 -20.86
N GLY A 104 14.95 -13.24 -21.89
CA GLY A 104 15.96 -14.31 -21.87
C GLY A 104 15.46 -15.67 -22.37
N LEU A 105 14.22 -15.78 -22.84
CA LEU A 105 13.70 -16.96 -23.52
C LEU A 105 14.11 -16.93 -25.02
N PRO A 106 14.44 -18.08 -25.63
CA PRO A 106 14.92 -18.11 -27.02
C PRO A 106 13.96 -17.45 -28.01
N ASP A 107 12.70 -17.86 -28.03
CA ASP A 107 11.67 -17.36 -28.96
C ASP A 107 10.64 -16.45 -28.24
N GLY A 108 10.96 -15.97 -27.03
CA GLY A 108 10.08 -15.12 -26.25
C GLY A 108 8.86 -15.84 -25.64
N VAL A 109 7.79 -15.10 -25.39
CA VAL A 109 6.56 -15.58 -24.77
C VAL A 109 5.43 -15.61 -25.80
N ILE A 110 4.77 -16.76 -25.95
CA ILE A 110 3.62 -16.94 -26.84
C ILE A 110 2.32 -16.63 -26.08
N GLU A 111 2.20 -17.11 -24.84
CA GLU A 111 1.01 -16.99 -24.00
C GLU A 111 1.41 -16.82 -22.54
N LYS A 112 0.61 -16.06 -21.79
CA LYS A 112 0.77 -15.88 -20.33
C LYS A 112 -0.52 -16.22 -19.62
N ASN A 113 -0.43 -17.05 -18.56
CA ASN A 113 -1.56 -17.39 -17.72
C ASN A 113 -1.20 -17.19 -16.25
N ARG A 114 -2.12 -16.58 -15.48
CA ARG A 114 -2.08 -16.63 -14.04
C ARG A 114 -2.76 -17.91 -13.59
N ASP A 115 -2.00 -18.84 -13.03
CA ASP A 115 -2.55 -20.05 -12.44
C ASP A 115 -3.15 -19.67 -11.08
N ALA A 116 -4.42 -19.24 -11.11
CA ALA A 116 -5.12 -18.69 -9.94
C ALA A 116 -5.47 -19.74 -8.89
N ALA A 117 -5.34 -21.01 -9.23
CA ALA A 117 -5.82 -22.10 -8.38
C ALA A 117 -4.72 -22.58 -7.42
N VAL A 118 -4.59 -21.88 -6.29
CA VAL A 118 -3.80 -22.38 -5.16
C VAL A 118 -4.53 -23.52 -4.48
N VAL A 119 -3.80 -24.58 -4.13
CA VAL A 119 -4.35 -25.74 -3.39
C VAL A 119 -5.05 -25.26 -2.12
N SER A 120 -6.34 -25.51 -2.05
CA SER A 120 -7.18 -25.29 -0.88
C SER A 120 -8.16 -26.45 -0.75
N PRO A 121 -8.77 -26.69 0.41
CA PRO A 121 -9.79 -27.73 0.55
C PRO A 121 -10.93 -27.57 -0.47
N ALA A 122 -11.35 -26.34 -0.73
CA ALA A 122 -12.36 -26.03 -1.73
C ALA A 122 -11.91 -26.36 -3.15
N ALA A 123 -10.69 -25.93 -3.52
CA ALA A 123 -10.12 -26.20 -4.84
C ALA A 123 -9.93 -27.72 -5.08
N LEU A 124 -9.48 -28.46 -4.07
CA LEU A 124 -9.36 -29.92 -4.14
C LEU A 124 -10.72 -30.60 -4.33
N LEU A 125 -11.75 -30.18 -3.59
CA LEU A 125 -13.10 -30.73 -3.72
C LEU A 125 -13.69 -30.44 -5.10
N GLN A 126 -13.56 -29.20 -5.59
CA GLN A 126 -14.02 -28.82 -6.94
C GLN A 126 -13.28 -29.60 -8.03
N ALA A 127 -11.99 -29.75 -7.89
CA ALA A 127 -11.16 -30.51 -8.84
C ALA A 127 -11.48 -32.00 -8.84
N ALA A 128 -12.03 -32.52 -7.76
CA ALA A 128 -12.36 -33.92 -7.59
C ALA A 128 -13.82 -34.26 -8.00
N VAL A 129 -14.59 -33.30 -8.51
CA VAL A 129 -15.94 -33.58 -9.02
C VAL A 129 -15.84 -34.59 -10.17
N ASN A 130 -16.67 -35.67 -10.09
CA ASN A 130 -16.67 -36.85 -10.97
C ASN A 130 -15.35 -37.66 -10.93
N THR A 131 -14.56 -37.54 -9.86
CA THR A 131 -13.39 -38.40 -9.63
C THR A 131 -13.55 -39.21 -8.34
N ASP A 132 -12.79 -40.30 -8.26
CA ASP A 132 -12.80 -41.18 -7.10
C ASP A 132 -11.90 -40.63 -5.99
N VAL A 133 -12.43 -40.64 -4.79
CA VAL A 133 -11.79 -40.22 -3.55
C VAL A 133 -11.99 -41.28 -2.47
N THR A 134 -11.27 -41.18 -1.38
CA THR A 134 -11.52 -42.03 -0.21
C THR A 134 -12.20 -41.20 0.88
N LEU A 135 -13.43 -41.58 1.23
CA LEU A 135 -14.13 -41.03 2.38
C LEU A 135 -13.64 -41.72 3.66
N VAL A 136 -13.13 -40.95 4.61
CA VAL A 136 -12.71 -41.45 5.92
C VAL A 136 -13.78 -41.13 6.94
N ARG A 137 -14.38 -42.17 7.55
CA ARG A 137 -15.47 -42.06 8.53
C ARG A 137 -15.03 -42.61 9.88
N THR A 138 -15.47 -41.98 10.95
CA THR A 138 -15.27 -42.45 12.32
C THR A 138 -16.57 -43.10 12.84
N ASN A 139 -16.48 -44.35 13.31
CA ASN A 139 -17.62 -45.04 13.93
C ASN A 139 -17.88 -44.44 15.32
N ARG A 140 -19.06 -43.91 15.55
CA ARG A 140 -19.42 -43.20 16.79
C ARG A 140 -19.36 -44.09 18.04
N ARG A 141 -19.63 -45.39 17.91
CA ARG A 141 -19.65 -46.31 19.06
C ARG A 141 -18.26 -46.84 19.44
N THR A 142 -17.41 -47.07 18.45
CA THR A 142 -16.09 -47.72 18.65
C THR A 142 -14.91 -46.78 18.55
N GLY A 143 -15.08 -45.55 18.01
CA GLY A 143 -14.01 -44.62 17.69
C GLY A 143 -13.12 -45.08 16.52
N MET A 144 -13.40 -46.22 15.91
CA MET A 144 -12.62 -46.76 14.79
C MET A 144 -12.91 -45.99 13.50
N THR A 145 -11.87 -45.71 12.75
CA THR A 145 -11.98 -45.09 11.42
C THR A 145 -12.12 -46.16 10.33
N SER A 146 -13.05 -45.96 9.40
CA SER A 146 -13.21 -46.76 8.19
C SER A 146 -12.91 -45.91 6.95
N ARG A 147 -12.39 -46.53 5.90
CA ARG A 147 -12.13 -45.91 4.60
C ARG A 147 -13.09 -46.48 3.56
N VAL A 148 -13.87 -45.62 2.93
CA VAL A 148 -14.91 -46.02 1.95
C VAL A 148 -14.58 -45.35 0.62
N PRO A 149 -14.47 -46.09 -0.50
CA PRO A 149 -14.41 -45.51 -1.82
C PRO A 149 -15.65 -44.67 -2.11
N ALA A 150 -15.46 -43.48 -2.64
CA ALA A 150 -16.54 -42.55 -2.99
C ALA A 150 -16.18 -41.76 -4.25
N THR A 151 -17.18 -41.37 -5.02
CA THR A 151 -17.02 -40.45 -6.15
C THR A 151 -17.75 -39.15 -5.81
N ILE A 152 -17.05 -38.00 -5.86
CA ILE A 152 -17.66 -36.70 -5.64
C ILE A 152 -18.57 -36.37 -6.83
N ARG A 153 -19.84 -36.05 -6.58
CA ARG A 153 -20.82 -35.67 -7.60
C ARG A 153 -21.06 -34.18 -7.68
N SER A 154 -20.95 -33.49 -6.55
CA SER A 154 -21.07 -32.04 -6.49
C SER A 154 -20.25 -31.50 -5.32
N ALA A 155 -19.60 -30.36 -5.53
CA ALA A 155 -18.95 -29.57 -4.48
C ALA A 155 -19.38 -28.11 -4.67
N SER A 156 -20.27 -27.64 -3.80
CA SER A 156 -20.83 -26.29 -3.82
C SER A 156 -20.62 -25.60 -2.46
N PRO A 157 -20.82 -24.29 -2.35
CA PRO A 157 -20.83 -23.61 -1.06
C PRO A 157 -21.83 -24.20 -0.06
N ASP A 158 -22.90 -24.84 -0.56
CA ASP A 158 -23.97 -25.43 0.28
C ASP A 158 -23.67 -26.85 0.77
N GLY A 159 -22.62 -27.48 0.25
CA GLY A 159 -22.20 -28.80 0.69
C GLY A 159 -21.59 -29.68 -0.40
N VAL A 160 -21.25 -30.90 -0.02
CA VAL A 160 -20.66 -31.92 -0.90
C VAL A 160 -21.59 -33.10 -1.04
N VAL A 161 -21.87 -33.48 -2.29
CA VAL A 161 -22.65 -34.71 -2.63
C VAL A 161 -21.68 -35.71 -3.25
N PHE A 162 -21.74 -36.94 -2.80
CA PHE A 162 -20.89 -38.03 -3.27
C PHE A 162 -21.67 -39.36 -3.38
N ALA A 163 -21.19 -40.22 -4.24
CA ALA A 163 -21.70 -41.55 -4.44
C ALA A 163 -20.77 -42.59 -3.81
N THR A 164 -21.34 -43.57 -3.13
CA THR A 164 -20.67 -44.78 -2.60
C THR A 164 -21.32 -46.02 -3.16
N ALA A 165 -20.84 -47.20 -2.85
CA ALA A 165 -21.49 -48.46 -3.19
C ALA A 165 -22.92 -48.60 -2.55
N ALA A 166 -23.18 -47.87 -1.48
CA ALA A 166 -24.48 -47.86 -0.80
C ALA A 166 -25.50 -46.85 -1.38
N GLY A 167 -25.08 -45.99 -2.29
CA GLY A 167 -25.93 -44.97 -2.92
C GLY A 167 -25.31 -43.55 -2.91
N VAL A 168 -26.14 -42.55 -3.22
CA VAL A 168 -25.74 -41.13 -3.23
C VAL A 168 -26.08 -40.52 -1.87
N GLU A 169 -25.09 -39.83 -1.31
CA GLU A 169 -25.18 -39.21 0.00
C GLU A 169 -24.73 -37.75 -0.05
N ALA A 170 -25.33 -36.91 0.78
CA ALA A 170 -24.78 -35.60 1.12
C ALA A 170 -23.88 -35.73 2.36
N LEU A 171 -22.80 -34.94 2.42
CA LEU A 171 -21.93 -34.93 3.59
C LEU A 171 -22.73 -34.57 4.84
N ARG A 172 -22.75 -35.48 5.82
CA ARG A 172 -23.53 -35.32 7.05
C ARG A 172 -22.69 -34.75 8.18
N CYS A 173 -23.31 -33.93 9.02
CA CYS A 173 -22.75 -33.60 10.32
C CYS A 173 -23.05 -34.75 11.31
N SER A 174 -22.19 -35.72 11.36
CA SER A 174 -22.29 -36.81 12.34
C SER A 174 -21.81 -36.42 13.74
N GLY A 175 -21.26 -35.21 13.91
CA GLY A 175 -20.53 -34.79 15.10
C GLY A 175 -19.17 -35.49 15.27
N LEU A 176 -18.77 -36.29 14.29
CA LEU A 176 -17.53 -37.01 14.21
C LEU A 176 -16.75 -36.55 12.95
N PRO A 177 -15.42 -36.56 12.97
CA PRO A 177 -14.60 -36.17 11.81
C PRO A 177 -14.93 -37.08 10.61
N GLU A 178 -15.40 -36.46 9.52
CA GLU A 178 -15.47 -37.07 8.20
C GLU A 178 -14.59 -36.26 7.27
N THR A 179 -13.69 -36.91 6.54
CA THR A 179 -12.74 -36.25 5.64
C THR A 179 -12.64 -36.98 4.31
N PHE A 180 -12.35 -36.23 3.24
CA PHE A 180 -11.99 -36.81 1.95
C PHE A 180 -10.47 -36.87 1.83
N ALA A 181 -9.94 -38.05 1.49
CA ALA A 181 -8.55 -38.24 1.15
C ALA A 181 -8.43 -38.35 -0.39
N PHE A 182 -7.59 -37.50 -0.97
CA PHE A 182 -7.35 -37.44 -2.40
C PHE A 182 -6.09 -38.22 -2.72
N SER A 183 -6.09 -38.99 -3.81
CA SER A 183 -4.93 -39.77 -4.24
C SER A 183 -3.77 -38.93 -4.76
N ARG A 184 -4.08 -37.77 -5.30
CA ARG A 184 -3.11 -36.82 -5.85
C ARG A 184 -3.66 -35.41 -5.87
N ILE A 185 -2.76 -34.42 -5.91
CA ILE A 185 -3.13 -33.04 -6.23
C ILE A 185 -3.19 -32.95 -7.77
N PRO A 186 -4.30 -32.46 -8.35
CA PRO A 186 -4.36 -32.21 -9.80
C PRO A 186 -3.22 -31.33 -10.29
N ALA A 187 -2.67 -31.63 -11.46
CA ALA A 187 -1.48 -30.96 -11.99
C ALA A 187 -1.68 -29.44 -12.23
N TRP A 188 -2.93 -29.00 -12.40
CA TRP A 188 -3.25 -27.58 -12.58
C TRP A 188 -3.42 -26.80 -11.27
N LEU A 189 -3.42 -27.48 -10.10
CA LEU A 189 -3.38 -26.84 -8.80
C LEU A 189 -1.94 -26.67 -8.34
N SER A 190 -1.55 -25.47 -8.00
CA SER A 190 -0.23 -25.17 -7.43
C SER A 190 -0.29 -24.97 -5.92
N SER A 191 0.74 -25.37 -5.20
CA SER A 191 0.86 -25.12 -3.75
C SER A 191 1.14 -23.66 -3.41
N VAL A 192 1.58 -22.87 -4.39
CA VAL A 192 1.94 -21.45 -4.28
C VAL A 192 1.44 -20.67 -5.48
N PRO A 193 1.25 -19.36 -5.38
CA PRO A 193 0.90 -18.53 -6.54
C PRO A 193 1.89 -18.75 -7.68
N THR A 194 1.37 -18.96 -8.88
CA THR A 194 2.16 -19.35 -10.04
C THR A 194 1.76 -18.52 -11.26
N LEU A 195 2.74 -18.05 -12.00
CA LEU A 195 2.58 -17.52 -13.36
C LEU A 195 3.10 -18.57 -14.34
N SER A 196 2.31 -18.97 -15.31
CA SER A 196 2.80 -19.83 -16.41
C SER A 196 2.87 -19.07 -17.72
N VAL A 197 3.88 -19.40 -18.53
CA VAL A 197 4.04 -18.88 -19.87
C VAL A 197 4.29 -20.02 -20.85
N THR A 198 3.74 -19.90 -22.04
CA THR A 198 4.07 -20.82 -23.15
C THR A 198 5.20 -20.20 -23.97
N THR A 199 6.25 -20.98 -24.20
CA THR A 199 7.40 -20.59 -24.99
C THR A 199 7.81 -21.73 -25.92
N HIS A 200 8.61 -21.42 -26.93
CA HIS A 200 9.19 -22.41 -27.82
C HIS A 200 10.73 -22.32 -27.79
N ALA A 201 11.39 -23.45 -27.87
CA ALA A 201 12.85 -23.51 -28.02
C ALA A 201 13.22 -24.43 -29.18
N PRO A 202 14.04 -23.98 -30.15
CA PRO A 202 14.39 -24.78 -31.31
C PRO A 202 15.27 -25.99 -30.95
N HIS A 203 15.96 -25.94 -29.82
CA HIS A 203 16.78 -27.01 -29.26
C HIS A 203 16.77 -26.95 -27.73
N ALA A 204 17.17 -28.03 -27.08
CA ALA A 204 17.27 -28.04 -25.60
C ALA A 204 18.31 -27.02 -25.14
N VAL A 205 17.92 -26.15 -24.18
CA VAL A 205 18.75 -25.05 -23.69
C VAL A 205 18.54 -24.79 -22.23
N THR A 206 19.62 -24.43 -21.56
CA THR A 206 19.55 -23.82 -20.22
C THR A 206 19.68 -22.31 -20.37
N ALA A 207 18.65 -21.57 -19.97
CA ALA A 207 18.60 -20.11 -20.09
C ALA A 207 18.48 -19.44 -18.73
N THR A 208 19.10 -18.27 -18.60
CA THR A 208 18.81 -17.35 -17.49
C THR A 208 17.73 -16.40 -17.94
N VAL A 209 16.60 -16.43 -17.24
CA VAL A 209 15.44 -15.59 -17.54
C VAL A 209 15.22 -14.56 -16.47
N THR A 210 14.73 -13.39 -16.86
CA THR A 210 14.30 -12.33 -15.96
C THR A 210 12.80 -12.16 -16.10
N LEU A 211 12.09 -12.33 -14.98
CA LEU A 211 10.65 -12.07 -14.85
C LEU A 211 10.47 -10.76 -14.09
N SER A 212 9.84 -9.76 -14.71
CA SER A 212 9.45 -8.50 -14.10
C SER A 212 7.93 -8.36 -14.10
N TYR A 213 7.32 -7.99 -12.99
CA TYR A 213 5.87 -7.85 -12.88
C TYR A 213 5.46 -6.85 -11.80
N LEU A 214 4.29 -6.26 -11.97
CA LEU A 214 3.64 -5.46 -10.93
C LEU A 214 2.85 -6.38 -9.99
N ALA A 215 2.88 -6.04 -8.71
CA ALA A 215 2.09 -6.73 -7.68
C ALA A 215 1.45 -5.74 -6.73
N ASP A 216 0.17 -5.92 -6.42
CA ASP A 216 -0.56 -5.19 -5.40
C ASP A 216 -0.25 -5.73 -4.00
N GLY A 217 -0.76 -5.05 -2.96
CA GLY A 217 -0.55 -5.49 -1.58
C GLY A 217 0.81 -5.12 -1.02
N PHE A 218 1.46 -4.11 -1.56
CA PHE A 218 2.65 -3.46 -1.01
C PHE A 218 2.36 -2.00 -0.71
N ASP A 219 3.06 -1.45 0.24
CA ASP A 219 3.05 0.00 0.49
C ASP A 219 4.27 0.40 1.33
N TRP A 220 4.47 1.71 1.51
CA TRP A 220 5.48 2.23 2.41
C TRP A 220 5.07 3.58 2.99
N SER A 221 5.63 3.93 4.15
CA SER A 221 5.50 5.24 4.78
C SER A 221 6.86 5.74 5.25
N ALA A 222 6.97 7.06 5.41
CA ALA A 222 8.09 7.67 6.10
C ALA A 222 7.62 8.22 7.45
N ASP A 223 8.41 7.96 8.49
CA ASP A 223 8.18 8.43 9.84
C ASP A 223 9.43 9.17 10.31
N TYR A 224 9.25 10.38 10.85
CA TYR A 224 10.33 11.25 11.27
C TYR A 224 10.32 11.44 12.79
N THR A 225 11.51 11.49 13.34
CA THR A 225 11.73 11.91 14.73
C THR A 225 12.58 13.17 14.72
N ALA A 226 12.03 14.27 15.25
CA ALA A 226 12.70 15.55 15.35
C ALA A 226 12.96 15.88 16.82
N LYS A 227 14.22 16.06 17.22
CA LYS A 227 14.60 16.40 18.59
C LYS A 227 15.17 17.81 18.63
N VAL A 228 14.40 18.74 19.19
CA VAL A 228 14.81 20.15 19.31
C VAL A 228 15.96 20.28 20.31
N ALA A 229 17.03 20.95 19.89
CA ALA A 229 18.16 21.25 20.74
C ALA A 229 17.82 22.31 21.80
N PRO A 230 18.56 22.38 22.92
CA PRO A 230 18.30 23.37 23.99
C PRO A 230 18.41 24.83 23.53
N ASN A 231 19.15 25.11 22.44
CA ASN A 231 19.25 26.45 21.86
C ASN A 231 17.93 26.95 21.22
N GLY A 232 16.96 26.04 20.96
CA GLY A 232 15.67 26.35 20.35
C GLY A 232 15.72 26.83 18.89
N ARG A 233 16.84 26.63 18.20
CA ARG A 233 17.09 27.07 16.81
C ARG A 233 17.53 25.95 15.87
N THR A 234 17.94 24.81 16.44
CA THR A 234 18.34 23.63 15.68
C THR A 234 17.65 22.40 16.23
N LEU A 235 17.56 21.34 15.40
CA LEU A 235 17.10 20.03 15.81
C LEU A 235 17.88 18.92 15.13
N ASP A 236 17.84 17.74 15.71
CA ASP A 236 18.27 16.51 15.05
C ASP A 236 17.04 15.84 14.42
N LEU A 237 17.17 15.48 13.14
CA LEU A 237 16.10 14.87 12.34
C LEU A 237 16.52 13.49 11.88
N SER A 238 15.86 12.47 12.39
CA SER A 238 16.01 11.08 11.91
C SER A 238 14.74 10.66 11.17
N ALA A 239 14.89 9.95 10.07
CA ALA A 239 13.75 9.39 9.35
C ALA A 239 13.89 7.89 9.13
N TRP A 240 12.76 7.22 9.17
CA TRP A 240 12.59 5.79 8.98
C TRP A 240 11.59 5.52 7.87
N ILE A 241 11.88 4.51 7.04
CA ILE A 241 10.94 3.98 6.07
C ILE A 241 10.33 2.72 6.65
N THR A 242 9.02 2.66 6.70
CA THR A 242 8.26 1.45 6.99
C THR A 242 7.84 0.82 5.67
N LEU A 243 8.42 -0.34 5.34
CA LEU A 243 8.07 -1.17 4.19
C LEU A 243 7.00 -2.15 4.62
N ALA A 244 5.90 -2.26 3.88
CA ALA A 244 4.79 -3.15 4.18
C ALA A 244 4.52 -4.12 3.03
N ASN A 245 4.31 -5.39 3.37
CA ASN A 245 3.91 -6.47 2.47
C ASN A 245 2.71 -7.21 3.07
N GLY A 246 1.55 -7.09 2.47
CA GLY A 246 0.32 -7.79 2.86
C GLY A 246 0.16 -9.17 2.23
N ASN A 247 1.03 -9.54 1.27
CA ASN A 247 0.96 -10.80 0.55
C ASN A 247 1.45 -11.99 1.39
N GLY A 248 1.11 -13.19 0.94
CA GLY A 248 1.52 -14.45 1.56
C GLY A 248 2.98 -14.83 1.34
N GLU A 249 3.66 -14.23 0.37
CA GLU A 249 5.02 -14.55 -0.03
C GLU A 249 6.01 -13.50 0.49
N SER A 250 7.20 -13.96 0.86
CA SER A 250 8.30 -13.11 1.29
C SER A 250 9.32 -12.93 0.18
N LEU A 251 9.75 -11.69 -0.06
CA LEU A 251 10.86 -11.38 -0.96
C LEU A 251 12.17 -11.42 -0.15
N LYS A 252 12.91 -12.51 -0.26
CA LYS A 252 14.12 -12.75 0.55
C LYS A 252 15.31 -12.03 -0.04
N ALA A 253 16.09 -11.37 0.82
CA ALA A 253 17.34 -10.68 0.47
C ALA A 253 17.22 -9.81 -0.80
N ALA A 254 16.07 -9.14 -1.00
CA ALA A 254 15.79 -8.35 -2.18
C ALA A 254 16.59 -7.04 -2.20
N ALA A 255 17.11 -6.68 -3.38
CA ALA A 255 17.59 -5.33 -3.64
C ALA A 255 16.37 -4.39 -3.63
N THR A 256 16.18 -3.70 -2.50
CA THR A 256 14.96 -2.96 -2.23
C THR A 256 15.14 -1.47 -2.46
N GLN A 257 14.17 -0.88 -3.14
CA GLN A 257 14.07 0.57 -3.33
C GLN A 257 12.62 1.02 -3.16
N ILE A 258 12.43 2.28 -2.78
CA ILE A 258 11.12 2.91 -2.68
C ILE A 258 11.03 4.08 -3.63
N ILE A 259 9.82 4.29 -4.13
CA ILE A 259 9.54 5.37 -5.07
C ILE A 259 8.56 6.35 -4.42
N ALA A 260 9.01 7.60 -4.25
CA ALA A 260 8.17 8.71 -3.81
C ALA A 260 7.70 9.54 -5.01
N GLY A 261 6.53 10.14 -4.88
CA GLY A 261 5.86 10.90 -5.94
C GLY A 261 4.55 10.24 -6.36
N ARG A 262 3.86 10.87 -7.31
CA ARG A 262 2.58 10.37 -7.83
C ARG A 262 2.75 9.86 -9.24
N LEU A 263 2.38 8.60 -9.45
CA LEU A 263 2.26 8.01 -10.78
C LEU A 263 0.82 8.19 -11.30
N ASN A 264 0.72 8.52 -12.57
CA ASN A 264 -0.55 8.35 -13.29
C ASN A 264 -0.70 6.87 -13.62
N ARG A 265 -1.68 6.21 -13.01
CA ARG A 265 -1.96 4.79 -13.20
C ARG A 265 -3.37 4.63 -13.76
N VAL A 266 -3.47 3.88 -14.85
CA VAL A 266 -4.75 3.41 -15.40
C VAL A 266 -4.87 1.94 -14.99
N ASP A 267 -5.96 1.61 -14.29
CA ASP A 267 -6.25 0.24 -13.92
C ASP A 267 -6.78 -0.53 -15.14
N SER A 268 -6.05 -1.57 -15.52
CA SER A 268 -6.45 -2.53 -16.57
C SER A 268 -6.52 -3.96 -16.02
N ALA A 269 -6.50 -4.12 -14.68
CA ALA A 269 -6.49 -5.42 -14.05
C ALA A 269 -7.82 -6.16 -14.26
N VAL A 270 -7.73 -7.41 -14.68
CA VAL A 270 -8.85 -8.36 -14.58
C VAL A 270 -8.87 -8.86 -13.15
N GLU A 271 -9.93 -8.55 -12.40
CA GLU A 271 -10.09 -9.07 -11.04
C GLU A 271 -10.25 -10.59 -11.10
N PRO A 272 -9.43 -11.35 -10.34
CA PRO A 272 -9.62 -12.79 -10.25
C PRO A 272 -10.98 -13.09 -9.62
N VAL A 273 -11.71 -14.03 -10.19
CA VAL A 273 -12.92 -14.54 -9.55
C VAL A 273 -12.50 -15.12 -8.19
N ALA A 274 -13.08 -14.59 -7.12
CA ALA A 274 -12.87 -15.15 -5.79
C ALA A 274 -13.34 -16.61 -5.79
N VAL A 275 -12.43 -17.54 -5.46
CA VAL A 275 -12.82 -18.94 -5.25
C VAL A 275 -13.75 -18.95 -4.04
N PRO A 276 -15.04 -19.33 -4.20
CA PRO A 276 -15.97 -19.29 -3.09
C PRO A 276 -15.47 -20.22 -1.98
N THR A 277 -15.52 -19.74 -0.75
CA THR A 277 -15.23 -20.58 0.41
C THR A 277 -16.28 -21.69 0.46
N VAL A 278 -15.87 -22.94 0.28
CA VAL A 278 -16.77 -24.06 0.51
C VAL A 278 -16.97 -24.17 2.01
N LEU A 279 -18.07 -23.64 2.49
CA LEU A 279 -18.57 -23.97 3.82
C LEU A 279 -19.24 -25.34 3.70
N ALA A 280 -18.59 -26.41 4.17
CA ALA A 280 -19.20 -27.72 4.28
C ALA A 280 -20.30 -27.63 5.33
N ARG A 281 -21.49 -27.21 4.92
CA ARG A 281 -22.68 -27.29 5.77
C ARG A 281 -23.17 -28.71 5.75
N CYS A 282 -23.38 -29.22 6.92
CA CYS A 282 -23.88 -30.55 7.11
C CYS A 282 -25.41 -30.57 6.95
N TRP A 283 -25.97 -31.67 6.45
CA TRP A 283 -27.41 -31.86 6.33
C TRP A 283 -27.89 -33.03 7.22
N PRO A 284 -29.02 -32.92 7.91
CA PRO A 284 -29.87 -31.74 8.06
C PRO A 284 -29.25 -30.67 8.99
N GLN A 285 -29.51 -29.41 8.69
CA GLN A 285 -29.09 -28.33 9.56
C GLN A 285 -29.73 -28.46 10.94
N GLY A 286 -28.94 -28.34 12.02
CA GLY A 286 -29.45 -28.27 13.38
C GLY A 286 -29.60 -29.60 14.12
N THR A 287 -29.02 -30.72 13.68
CA THR A 287 -29.23 -32.00 14.34
C THR A 287 -28.14 -32.51 15.27
N THR A 288 -26.95 -31.90 15.37
CA THR A 288 -25.91 -32.50 16.24
C THR A 288 -24.86 -31.60 16.84
N SER A 289 -24.88 -30.31 16.67
CA SER A 289 -24.01 -29.41 17.41
C SER A 289 -24.55 -27.99 17.31
N ASP A 290 -25.61 -27.83 17.95
CA ASP A 290 -26.27 -26.59 18.32
C ASP A 290 -25.41 -25.69 19.21
N THR A 291 -24.16 -26.04 19.44
CA THR A 291 -23.23 -25.30 20.24
C THR A 291 -22.17 -24.53 19.44
N VAL A 292 -22.29 -24.46 18.12
CA VAL A 292 -21.60 -23.39 17.39
C VAL A 292 -22.56 -22.22 17.37
N ASP A 293 -22.47 -21.38 18.38
CA ASP A 293 -23.00 -20.02 18.32
C ASP A 293 -22.61 -19.44 16.97
N GLN A 294 -23.59 -19.19 16.10
CA GLN A 294 -23.35 -18.28 14.99
C GLN A 294 -22.83 -16.99 15.65
N PRO A 295 -21.64 -16.50 15.29
CA PRO A 295 -21.31 -15.17 15.68
C PRO A 295 -22.41 -14.29 15.08
N ASP A 296 -23.23 -13.72 15.96
CA ASP A 296 -24.13 -12.64 15.58
C ASP A 296 -23.29 -11.68 14.72
N ILE A 297 -23.71 -11.49 13.48
CA ILE A 297 -23.16 -10.41 12.67
C ILE A 297 -23.63 -9.14 13.37
N VAL A 298 -22.87 -8.72 14.35
CA VAL A 298 -22.99 -7.39 14.92
C VAL A 298 -22.65 -6.45 13.79
N MET A 299 -23.67 -5.90 13.18
CA MET A 299 -23.55 -4.73 12.32
C MET A 299 -22.94 -3.64 13.19
N VAL A 300 -21.61 -3.53 13.13
CA VAL A 300 -20.89 -2.47 13.82
C VAL A 300 -21.28 -1.17 13.13
N SER A 301 -22.19 -0.45 13.79
CA SER A 301 -22.44 0.96 13.45
C SER A 301 -21.13 1.72 13.57
N PRO A 302 -20.78 2.65 12.64
CA PRO A 302 -19.47 3.31 12.60
C PRO A 302 -19.23 4.34 13.71
N PHE A 303 -20.01 4.30 14.77
CA PHE A 303 -19.86 5.15 15.96
C PHE A 303 -19.95 4.31 17.24
N GLY A 304 -18.84 3.73 17.64
CA GLY A 304 -18.71 3.02 18.90
C GLY A 304 -17.30 3.18 19.48
N ILE A 305 -17.23 3.88 20.60
CA ILE A 305 -16.03 4.10 21.41
C ILE A 305 -15.54 2.74 21.92
N ALA A 306 -14.32 2.35 21.54
CA ALA A 306 -13.66 1.16 22.07
C ALA A 306 -13.19 1.41 23.51
N THR A 307 -13.75 0.67 24.45
CA THR A 307 -13.22 0.58 25.82
C THR A 307 -12.31 -0.64 25.94
N ALA A 308 -11.11 -0.35 26.39
CA ALA A 308 -10.12 -1.19 27.07
C ALA A 308 -9.88 -2.63 26.56
N ALA A 309 -8.75 -2.79 25.89
CA ALA A 309 -8.13 -4.06 25.63
C ALA A 309 -7.45 -4.61 26.89
N ASP A 310 -7.66 -5.89 27.18
CA ASP A 310 -6.87 -6.66 28.11
C ASP A 310 -5.41 -6.74 27.68
N ALA A 311 -4.53 -6.23 28.51
CA ALA A 311 -3.09 -6.30 28.30
C ALA A 311 -2.59 -7.73 28.56
N ILE A 312 -2.12 -8.41 27.53
CA ILE A 312 -1.36 -9.65 27.69
C ILE A 312 0.03 -9.31 28.24
N MET A 313 0.25 -9.59 29.50
CA MET A 313 1.55 -9.44 30.14
C MET A 313 2.44 -10.67 29.77
N VAL A 314 3.38 -10.48 28.85
CA VAL A 314 4.42 -11.47 28.55
C VAL A 314 5.55 -11.30 29.56
N THR A 315 5.62 -12.18 30.56
CA THR A 315 6.77 -12.29 31.46
C THR A 315 7.91 -13.02 30.76
N ALA A 316 8.88 -12.27 30.24
CA ALA A 316 10.12 -12.84 29.73
C ALA A 316 11.07 -13.16 30.88
N MET A 317 11.29 -14.44 31.16
CA MET A 317 12.36 -14.88 32.03
C MET A 317 13.74 -14.59 31.40
N ARG A 318 14.44 -13.63 31.97
CA ARG A 318 15.77 -13.21 31.56
C ARG A 318 16.80 -14.24 32.08
N ARG A 319 17.25 -15.18 31.25
CA ARG A 319 18.48 -15.95 31.54
C ARG A 319 19.70 -15.05 31.33
N LYS A 320 20.48 -14.82 32.37
CA LYS A 320 21.80 -14.19 32.28
C LYS A 320 22.75 -15.13 31.51
N ALA A 321 23.15 -14.74 30.31
CA ALA A 321 24.29 -15.29 29.60
C ALA A 321 25.54 -14.44 29.92
N PRO A 322 26.76 -15.03 29.97
CA PRO A 322 27.98 -14.29 30.28
C PRO A 322 28.29 -13.30 29.13
N MET A 323 28.70 -12.10 29.52
CA MET A 323 29.13 -11.05 28.58
C MET A 323 30.42 -11.50 27.88
N ALA A 324 30.31 -11.90 26.61
CA ALA A 324 31.44 -11.84 25.70
C ALA A 324 31.56 -10.38 25.25
N MET A 325 32.78 -9.84 25.29
CA MET A 325 33.07 -8.51 24.72
C MET A 325 32.71 -8.52 23.24
N MET A 326 31.55 -7.93 22.90
CA MET A 326 31.19 -7.66 21.52
C MET A 326 32.02 -6.47 21.06
N GLN A 327 32.87 -6.69 20.07
CA GLN A 327 33.41 -5.62 19.24
C GLN A 327 32.22 -4.86 18.65
N ASN A 328 32.24 -3.53 18.76
CA ASN A 328 31.24 -2.68 18.15
C ASN A 328 31.11 -3.01 16.65
N PRO A 329 29.94 -3.39 16.15
CA PRO A 329 29.77 -3.52 14.72
C PRO A 329 30.05 -2.19 14.05
N PRO A 330 30.65 -2.17 12.84
CA PRO A 330 30.85 -0.95 12.10
C PRO A 330 29.54 -0.19 11.97
N ALA A 331 29.59 1.14 12.10
CA ALA A 331 28.43 1.99 11.94
C ALA A 331 27.74 1.67 10.59
N PRO A 332 26.41 1.53 10.55
CA PRO A 332 25.71 1.28 9.29
C PRO A 332 26.03 2.37 8.28
N ALA A 333 26.38 1.96 7.06
CA ALA A 333 26.66 2.89 5.97
C ALA A 333 25.49 3.86 5.80
N ALA A 334 25.80 5.14 5.57
CA ALA A 334 24.78 6.14 5.26
C ALA A 334 24.03 5.71 3.98
N PRO A 335 22.69 5.89 3.92
CA PRO A 335 21.93 5.60 2.71
C PRO A 335 22.49 6.42 1.53
N PRO A 336 22.57 5.85 0.31
CA PRO A 336 22.96 6.62 -0.86
C PRO A 336 21.95 7.75 -1.13
N PRO A 337 22.39 8.87 -1.75
CA PRO A 337 21.48 9.95 -2.10
C PRO A 337 20.36 9.44 -3.03
N PRO A 338 19.16 10.05 -2.96
CA PRO A 338 18.04 9.66 -3.83
C PRO A 338 18.33 9.95 -5.29
N GLU A 339 17.92 9.04 -6.16
CA GLU A 339 18.06 9.17 -7.61
C GLU A 339 16.75 9.71 -8.23
N GLN A 340 16.85 10.31 -9.42
CA GLN A 340 15.68 10.77 -10.17
C GLN A 340 15.19 9.70 -11.14
N LEU A 341 13.88 9.43 -11.12
CA LEU A 341 13.20 8.60 -12.10
C LEU A 341 12.06 9.45 -12.71
N GLY A 342 12.40 10.27 -13.72
CA GLY A 342 11.50 11.33 -14.19
C GLY A 342 11.22 12.32 -13.07
N ASP A 343 9.93 12.57 -12.79
CA ASP A 343 9.49 13.43 -11.68
C ASP A 343 9.44 12.70 -10.32
N LEU A 344 9.76 11.40 -10.30
CA LEU A 344 9.76 10.59 -9.10
C LEU A 344 11.13 10.59 -8.43
N LYS A 345 11.14 10.35 -7.13
CA LYS A 345 12.35 10.20 -6.33
C LYS A 345 12.50 8.75 -5.89
N LEU A 346 13.63 8.16 -6.20
CA LEU A 346 13.99 6.78 -5.87
C LEU A 346 14.98 6.78 -4.71
N TYR A 347 14.64 6.06 -3.63
CA TYR A 347 15.50 5.88 -2.46
C TYR A 347 15.88 4.41 -2.36
N ARG A 348 17.17 4.11 -2.38
CA ARG A 348 17.69 2.75 -2.26
C ARG A 348 17.93 2.37 -0.81
N VAL A 349 17.49 1.20 -0.42
CA VAL A 349 17.92 0.58 0.84
C VAL A 349 19.36 0.09 0.66
N PRO A 350 20.31 0.49 1.52
CA PRO A 350 21.75 0.29 1.24
C PRO A 350 22.22 -1.17 1.30
N TYR A 351 21.37 -2.09 1.73
CA TYR A 351 21.69 -3.53 1.81
C TYR A 351 20.46 -4.37 1.43
N PRO A 352 20.68 -5.60 0.91
CA PRO A 352 19.60 -6.51 0.59
C PRO A 352 18.70 -6.76 1.79
N THR A 353 17.40 -6.57 1.60
CA THR A 353 16.42 -6.59 2.67
C THR A 353 15.36 -7.64 2.39
N THR A 354 15.03 -8.46 3.38
CA THR A 354 13.87 -9.33 3.29
C THR A 354 12.61 -8.52 3.57
N VAL A 355 11.72 -8.43 2.57
CA VAL A 355 10.38 -7.88 2.70
C VAL A 355 9.44 -9.04 3.02
N ALA A 356 9.25 -9.28 4.32
CA ALA A 356 8.57 -10.48 4.81
C ALA A 356 7.05 -10.43 4.56
N SER A 357 6.46 -11.61 4.38
CA SER A 357 5.01 -11.83 4.23
C SER A 357 4.23 -11.29 5.43
N ARG A 358 3.15 -10.57 5.18
CA ARG A 358 2.22 -10.05 6.20
C ARG A 358 2.91 -9.30 7.33
N GLN A 359 3.94 -8.54 6.98
CA GLN A 359 4.75 -7.79 7.94
C GLN A 359 5.10 -6.40 7.43
N ALA A 360 5.41 -5.52 8.39
CA ALA A 360 6.04 -4.24 8.14
C ALA A 360 7.44 -4.25 8.74
N LYS A 361 8.39 -3.62 8.04
CA LYS A 361 9.78 -3.50 8.47
C LYS A 361 10.24 -2.06 8.36
N GLN A 362 10.91 -1.56 9.39
CA GLN A 362 11.51 -0.24 9.38
C GLN A 362 12.99 -0.29 9.00
N THR A 363 13.39 0.63 8.14
CA THR A 363 14.79 0.87 7.77
C THR A 363 15.09 2.37 7.83
N ARG A 364 16.33 2.74 8.18
CA ARG A 364 16.72 4.14 8.28
C ARG A 364 16.76 4.78 6.89
N LEU A 365 16.14 5.97 6.75
CA LEU A 365 16.16 6.79 5.56
C LEU A 365 17.24 7.87 5.66
N LEU A 366 17.26 8.63 6.76
CA LEU A 366 18.22 9.70 7.00
C LEU A 366 18.47 9.89 8.50
N ASP A 367 19.58 10.56 8.81
CA ASP A 367 19.95 10.96 10.17
C ASP A 367 20.77 12.25 10.06
N GLN A 368 20.11 13.40 10.29
CA GLN A 368 20.68 14.73 10.13
C GLN A 368 20.76 15.43 11.48
N HIS A 369 21.90 16.03 11.78
CA HIS A 369 22.14 16.71 13.04
C HIS A 369 22.24 18.22 12.84
N GLY A 370 21.75 18.97 13.83
CA GLY A 370 21.89 20.42 13.84
C GLY A 370 21.12 21.14 12.72
N VAL A 371 20.02 20.55 12.25
CA VAL A 371 19.15 21.13 11.22
C VAL A 371 18.60 22.46 11.71
N ALA A 372 18.90 23.55 10.99
CA ALA A 372 18.47 24.90 11.37
C ALA A 372 17.00 25.15 11.03
N PHE A 373 16.31 25.85 11.92
CA PHE A 373 14.93 26.29 11.71
C PHE A 373 14.66 27.66 12.32
N ASP A 374 13.66 28.36 11.78
CA ASP A 374 13.09 29.55 12.36
C ASP A 374 11.73 29.22 13.03
N ARG A 375 11.53 29.69 14.24
CA ARG A 375 10.21 29.62 14.88
C ARG A 375 9.37 30.80 14.46
N VAL A 376 8.24 30.55 13.83
CA VAL A 376 7.28 31.56 13.35
C VAL A 376 5.91 31.26 13.95
N TYR A 377 5.21 32.30 14.40
CA TYR A 377 3.81 32.16 14.80
C TYR A 377 2.92 32.50 13.61
N VAL A 378 1.94 31.67 13.33
CA VAL A 378 1.11 31.78 12.13
C VAL A 378 -0.37 31.77 12.51
N ALA A 379 -1.13 32.68 11.93
CA ALA A 379 -2.58 32.62 11.96
C ALA A 379 -3.15 32.62 10.54
N ASN A 380 -4.15 31.77 10.32
CA ASN A 380 -4.91 31.73 9.08
C ASN A 380 -6.32 32.25 9.36
N ILE A 381 -6.66 33.41 8.84
CA ILE A 381 -7.95 34.05 9.10
C ILE A 381 -8.74 34.22 7.80
N ASN A 382 -10.06 34.37 7.92
CA ASN A 382 -10.88 34.81 6.81
C ASN A 382 -10.58 36.30 6.54
N PRO A 383 -10.52 36.72 5.30
CA PRO A 383 -10.16 38.09 4.98
C PRO A 383 -11.25 39.12 5.29
N ILE A 384 -12.44 38.68 5.71
CA ILE A 384 -13.60 39.51 5.96
C ILE A 384 -14.31 39.00 7.21
N GLY A 385 -14.73 39.91 8.08
CA GLY A 385 -15.62 39.66 9.21
C GLY A 385 -14.94 39.72 10.58
N ASN A 386 -15.75 39.70 11.63
CA ASN A 386 -15.27 39.71 13.01
C ASN A 386 -14.72 38.33 13.39
N LEU A 387 -13.56 38.32 14.00
CA LEU A 387 -12.94 37.15 14.60
C LEU A 387 -12.60 37.49 16.06
N PRO A 388 -13.19 36.81 17.04
CA PRO A 388 -12.77 36.97 18.43
C PRO A 388 -11.30 36.51 18.58
N ALA A 389 -10.64 36.91 19.63
CA ALA A 389 -9.26 36.54 19.88
C ALA A 389 -9.05 35.04 19.82
N ILE A 390 -8.21 34.60 18.88
CA ILE A 390 -7.80 33.21 18.70
C ILE A 390 -6.29 33.06 18.88
N ALA A 391 -5.87 31.94 19.41
CA ALA A 391 -4.45 31.62 19.53
C ALA A 391 -3.81 31.32 18.17
N ALA A 392 -2.61 31.88 17.95
CA ALA A 392 -1.79 31.54 16.79
C ALA A 392 -1.25 30.11 16.88
N ARG A 393 -0.76 29.60 15.77
CA ARG A 393 -0.04 28.32 15.72
C ARG A 393 1.45 28.56 15.75
N SER A 394 2.17 27.77 16.54
CA SER A 394 3.64 27.73 16.52
C SER A 394 4.09 26.83 15.37
N VAL A 395 4.94 27.35 14.52
CA VAL A 395 5.46 26.67 13.32
C VAL A 395 6.98 26.70 13.34
N LEU A 396 7.61 25.57 13.05
CA LEU A 396 9.03 25.49 12.76
C LEU A 396 9.21 25.56 11.25
N ARG A 397 9.88 26.59 10.77
CA ARG A 397 10.13 26.84 9.34
C ARG A 397 11.53 26.42 8.97
N PHE A 398 11.65 25.60 7.94
CA PHE A 398 12.87 25.06 7.43
C PHE A 398 13.07 25.48 5.97
N THR A 399 14.34 25.59 5.56
CA THR A 399 14.70 25.59 4.14
C THR A 399 15.55 24.36 3.88
N ASN A 400 15.09 23.51 2.95
CA ASN A 400 15.71 22.22 2.65
C ASN A 400 16.99 22.37 1.82
N THR A 401 18.06 22.84 2.44
CA THR A 401 19.36 23.05 1.80
C THR A 401 20.50 22.41 2.57
N ALA A 402 21.58 22.05 1.89
CA ALA A 402 22.77 21.51 2.54
C ALA A 402 23.39 22.50 3.56
N ALA A 403 23.26 23.80 3.35
CA ALA A 403 23.70 24.83 4.31
C ALA A 403 22.93 24.76 5.65
N ASN A 404 21.70 24.26 5.62
CA ASN A 404 20.86 24.04 6.81
C ASN A 404 20.90 22.58 7.30
N HIS A 405 21.91 21.83 6.89
CA HIS A 405 22.10 20.40 7.22
C HIS A 405 20.96 19.50 6.73
N LEU A 406 20.30 19.90 5.62
CA LEU A 406 19.34 19.10 4.86
C LEU A 406 19.87 18.91 3.42
N GLY A 407 19.14 19.33 2.39
CA GLY A 407 19.59 19.25 1.00
C GLY A 407 19.33 17.90 0.36
N LEU A 408 18.31 17.19 0.85
CA LEU A 408 17.83 15.94 0.29
C LEU A 408 16.31 16.03 0.10
N PRO A 409 15.73 15.45 -0.96
CA PRO A 409 14.29 15.32 -1.06
C PRO A 409 13.75 14.58 0.16
N LEU A 410 12.70 15.11 0.76
CA LEU A 410 12.06 14.53 1.94
C LEU A 410 10.67 14.01 1.55
N PRO A 411 10.40 12.70 1.63
CA PRO A 411 9.08 12.16 1.37
C PRO A 411 8.08 12.56 2.47
N SER A 412 6.81 12.69 2.12
CA SER A 412 5.78 13.01 3.10
C SER A 412 5.66 11.91 4.16
N GLY A 413 5.40 12.34 5.40
CA GLY A 413 5.29 11.43 6.55
C GLY A 413 4.98 12.15 7.84
N HIS A 414 4.82 11.39 8.91
CA HIS A 414 4.59 11.92 10.25
C HIS A 414 5.89 12.31 10.92
N VAL A 415 5.89 13.45 11.60
CA VAL A 415 7.01 13.95 12.40
C VAL A 415 6.62 13.93 13.87
N ALA A 416 7.24 13.08 14.66
CA ALA A 416 7.17 13.13 16.13
C ALA A 416 8.22 14.12 16.65
N LEU A 417 7.77 15.20 17.28
CA LEU A 417 8.62 16.25 17.81
C LEU A 417 8.91 16.01 19.28
N PHE A 418 10.18 16.06 19.65
CA PHE A 418 10.65 15.97 21.02
C PHE A 418 11.45 17.21 21.38
N GLN A 419 11.39 17.60 22.65
CA GLN A 419 12.15 18.70 23.19
C GLN A 419 12.87 18.29 24.48
N THR A 420 14.11 18.73 24.64
CA THR A 420 14.86 18.53 25.86
C THR A 420 14.57 19.66 26.85
N ILE A 421 14.07 19.33 28.02
CA ILE A 421 13.79 20.25 29.13
C ILE A 421 14.64 19.81 30.33
N GLY A 422 15.72 20.54 30.61
CA GLY A 422 16.72 20.09 31.57
C GLY A 422 17.37 18.77 31.16
N ALA A 423 17.34 17.77 32.02
CA ALA A 423 17.87 16.42 31.75
C ALA A 423 16.85 15.45 31.11
N ARG A 424 15.62 15.89 30.85
CA ARG A 424 14.52 15.03 30.36
C ARG A 424 14.14 15.38 28.92
N THR A 425 13.85 14.35 28.15
CA THR A 425 13.24 14.52 26.82
C THR A 425 11.74 14.33 26.95
N GLY A 426 10.96 15.33 26.54
CA GLY A 426 9.50 15.30 26.51
C GLY A 426 9.00 15.28 25.07
N PHE A 427 7.84 14.64 24.87
CA PHE A 427 7.11 14.74 23.59
C PHE A 427 6.48 16.14 23.50
N ALA A 428 6.80 16.86 22.43
CA ALA A 428 6.38 18.25 22.22
C ALA A 428 5.26 18.40 21.19
N GLY A 429 4.87 17.31 20.53
CA GLY A 429 3.79 17.32 19.55
C GLY A 429 4.10 16.48 18.31
N GLY A 430 3.13 16.42 17.41
CA GLY A 430 3.25 15.78 16.10
C GLY A 430 2.93 16.76 14.98
N ALA A 431 3.55 16.58 13.83
CA ALA A 431 3.31 17.35 12.62
C ALA A 431 3.33 16.44 11.39
N ASP A 432 2.75 16.91 10.29
CA ASP A 432 2.83 16.23 9.01
C ASP A 432 3.81 16.98 8.10
N LEU A 433 4.78 16.24 7.57
CA LEU A 433 5.65 16.69 6.50
C LEU A 433 5.04 16.29 5.16
N ARG A 434 4.97 17.22 4.21
CA ARG A 434 4.62 16.93 2.81
C ARG A 434 5.85 16.52 2.01
N ASP A 435 5.66 15.93 0.82
CA ASP A 435 6.77 15.72 -0.11
C ASP A 435 7.45 17.07 -0.37
N THR A 436 8.72 17.17 -0.02
CA THR A 436 9.49 18.41 -0.04
C THR A 436 10.76 18.25 -0.87
N ALA A 437 10.89 19.06 -1.92
CA ALA A 437 12.05 19.05 -2.79
C ALA A 437 13.27 19.73 -2.12
N GLU A 438 14.47 19.44 -2.64
CA GLU A 438 15.66 20.20 -2.28
C GLU A 438 15.48 21.68 -2.66
N GLY A 439 15.93 22.58 -1.79
CA GLY A 439 15.78 24.03 -1.93
C GLY A 439 14.43 24.58 -1.48
N GLU A 440 13.42 23.73 -1.25
CA GLU A 440 12.08 24.15 -0.86
C GLU A 440 12.02 24.55 0.62
N THR A 441 11.19 25.56 0.92
CA THR A 441 10.85 25.94 2.30
C THR A 441 9.59 25.23 2.75
N PHE A 442 9.62 24.62 3.94
CA PHE A 442 8.46 23.94 4.52
C PHE A 442 8.26 24.32 5.99
N ASP A 443 7.03 24.19 6.42
CA ASP A 443 6.60 24.51 7.79
C ASP A 443 6.15 23.22 8.50
N LEU A 444 6.67 22.96 9.70
CA LEU A 444 6.13 21.95 10.62
C LEU A 444 5.28 22.66 11.68
N ASP A 445 3.98 22.38 11.68
CA ASP A 445 3.04 22.93 12.65
C ASP A 445 3.10 22.12 13.95
N VAL A 446 3.62 22.72 14.99
CA VAL A 446 3.86 22.05 16.28
C VAL A 446 2.78 22.32 17.33
N GLY A 447 1.73 23.06 16.97
CA GLY A 447 0.56 23.24 17.82
C GLY A 447 0.17 24.68 18.10
N VAL A 448 -0.76 24.86 19.03
CA VAL A 448 -1.35 26.14 19.41
C VAL A 448 -0.43 26.87 20.39
N ALA A 449 -0.23 28.16 20.16
CA ALA A 449 0.54 29.06 21.02
C ALA A 449 -0.40 30.03 21.75
N ALA A 450 -0.79 29.71 22.96
CA ALA A 450 -1.72 30.50 23.75
C ALA A 450 -1.27 31.94 24.03
N ASP A 451 0.06 32.14 24.06
CA ASP A 451 0.68 33.45 24.36
C ASP A 451 0.66 34.43 23.17
N VAL A 452 0.29 33.97 21.98
CA VAL A 452 0.19 34.83 20.78
C VAL A 452 -1.23 34.74 20.23
N GLN A 453 -1.95 35.86 20.30
CA GLN A 453 -3.36 35.89 19.92
C GLN A 453 -3.63 36.87 18.80
N VAL A 454 -4.61 36.59 17.97
CA VAL A 454 -5.07 37.38 16.84
C VAL A 454 -6.55 37.64 16.95
N GLU A 455 -6.94 38.90 16.81
CA GLU A 455 -8.31 39.36 16.75
C GLU A 455 -8.51 40.15 15.46
N GLN A 456 -9.69 40.01 14.84
CA GLN A 456 -10.07 40.80 13.68
C GLN A 456 -11.42 41.47 13.92
N THR A 457 -11.49 42.74 13.59
CA THR A 457 -12.69 43.54 13.71
C THR A 457 -13.04 44.21 12.40
N TRP A 458 -14.27 44.01 11.98
CA TRP A 458 -14.81 44.73 10.83
C TRP A 458 -15.15 46.17 11.24
N LEU A 459 -14.52 47.17 10.62
CA LEU A 459 -14.67 48.59 10.97
C LEU A 459 -15.86 49.26 10.27
N VAL A 460 -17.01 48.61 10.24
CA VAL A 460 -18.30 49.24 9.77
C VAL A 460 -19.18 49.43 11.01
N GLY A 461 -19.37 50.65 11.44
CA GLY A 461 -20.32 50.96 12.52
C GLY A 461 -21.75 50.60 12.15
N ALA A 462 -22.61 50.38 13.13
CA ALA A 462 -24.05 50.07 12.96
C ALA A 462 -24.82 51.13 12.09
N SER A 463 -24.25 52.32 11.95
CA SER A 463 -24.76 53.42 11.12
C SER A 463 -24.06 53.56 9.75
N GLY A 464 -23.13 52.66 9.40
CA GLY A 464 -22.28 52.73 8.20
C GLY A 464 -21.23 53.83 8.25
N ALA A 465 -21.09 54.56 9.35
CA ALA A 465 -20.06 55.56 9.56
C ALA A 465 -18.88 54.94 10.31
N VAL A 466 -17.71 54.93 9.68
CA VAL A 466 -16.45 54.60 10.35
C VAL A 466 -15.94 55.80 11.11
N GLU A 467 -15.48 55.64 12.35
CA GLU A 467 -14.70 56.66 13.05
C GLU A 467 -13.36 56.84 12.28
N ARG A 468 -13.30 57.84 11.44
CA ARG A 468 -12.15 58.09 10.52
C ARG A 468 -10.90 58.65 11.24
N ARG A 469 -10.93 58.87 12.54
CA ARG A 469 -9.89 59.63 13.25
C ARG A 469 -8.50 58.96 13.25
N ASP A 470 -8.42 57.65 13.05
CA ASP A 470 -7.17 56.89 13.18
C ASP A 470 -6.75 56.19 11.89
N LEU A 471 -7.38 56.48 10.74
CA LEU A 471 -7.07 55.85 9.47
C LEU A 471 -6.01 56.64 8.71
N THR A 472 -5.08 55.94 8.04
CA THR A 472 -4.13 56.59 7.13
C THR A 472 -4.84 57.12 5.89
N ALA A 473 -4.22 58.12 5.22
CA ALA A 473 -4.77 58.67 3.99
C ALA A 473 -4.93 57.62 2.88
N GLU A 474 -4.00 56.64 2.81
CA GLU A 474 -4.05 55.53 1.84
C GLU A 474 -5.25 54.60 2.09
N ILE A 475 -5.46 54.19 3.33
CA ILE A 475 -6.61 53.35 3.72
C ILE A 475 -7.92 54.09 3.43
N THR A 476 -7.98 55.38 3.79
CA THR A 476 -9.18 56.21 3.56
C THR A 476 -9.50 56.36 2.06
N ALA A 477 -8.49 56.52 1.21
CA ALA A 477 -8.66 56.61 -0.23
C ALA A 477 -9.09 55.31 -0.89
N ALA A 478 -8.58 54.17 -0.38
CA ALA A 478 -8.89 52.84 -0.91
C ALA A 478 -10.28 52.35 -0.48
N TRP A 479 -10.80 52.89 0.62
CA TRP A 479 -12.08 52.47 1.18
C TRP A 479 -13.22 53.17 0.46
N THR A 480 -13.81 52.45 -0.50
CA THR A 480 -14.88 52.94 -1.39
C THR A 480 -16.08 52.00 -1.34
N VAL A 481 -17.17 52.37 -2.05
CA VAL A 481 -18.35 51.50 -2.20
C VAL A 481 -17.89 50.14 -2.78
N GLY A 482 -18.29 49.05 -2.16
CA GLY A 482 -17.95 47.69 -2.55
C GLY A 482 -16.63 47.13 -1.95
N THR A 483 -15.92 47.95 -1.16
CA THR A 483 -14.77 47.48 -0.39
C THR A 483 -15.10 47.30 1.10
N LYS A 484 -14.34 46.51 1.82
CA LYS A 484 -14.48 46.30 3.27
C LYS A 484 -13.17 46.68 3.96
N LEU A 485 -13.30 47.29 5.15
CA LEU A 485 -12.19 47.72 5.98
C LEU A 485 -12.13 46.85 7.23
N GLU A 486 -10.99 46.19 7.42
CA GLU A 486 -10.73 45.27 8.51
C GLU A 486 -9.55 45.76 9.35
N ARG A 487 -9.66 45.67 10.66
CA ARG A 487 -8.58 45.90 11.65
C ARG A 487 -8.16 44.56 12.25
N VAL A 488 -6.88 44.27 12.24
CA VAL A 488 -6.30 43.12 12.92
C VAL A 488 -5.44 43.58 14.10
N ALA A 489 -5.69 43.05 15.26
CA ALA A 489 -4.89 43.22 16.45
C ALA A 489 -4.20 41.90 16.82
N ILE A 490 -2.90 41.95 17.07
CA ILE A 490 -2.09 40.76 17.38
C ILE A 490 -1.32 41.08 18.68
N SER A 491 -1.44 40.19 19.67
CA SER A 491 -0.77 40.32 20.95
C SER A 491 0.25 39.22 21.18
N ASN A 492 1.36 39.54 21.81
CA ASN A 492 2.42 38.61 22.24
C ASN A 492 2.65 38.76 23.74
N ALA A 493 2.24 37.77 24.51
CA ALA A 493 2.44 37.72 25.98
C ALA A 493 3.80 37.08 26.36
N THR A 494 4.63 36.64 25.38
CA THR A 494 5.96 36.11 25.69
C THR A 494 6.94 37.22 26.05
N SER A 495 7.94 36.90 26.87
CA SER A 495 8.99 37.85 27.31
C SER A 495 10.04 38.15 26.21
N ARG A 496 9.84 37.73 24.98
CA ARG A 496 10.77 37.93 23.85
C ARG A 496 10.02 38.36 22.58
N PRO A 497 10.67 39.12 21.68
CA PRO A 497 10.09 39.36 20.37
C PRO A 497 9.90 38.06 19.58
N VAL A 498 8.83 37.98 18.80
CA VAL A 498 8.51 36.78 17.99
C VAL A 498 8.19 37.16 16.55
N ALA A 499 8.65 36.33 15.61
CA ALA A 499 8.26 36.45 14.21
C ALA A 499 6.82 35.96 14.04
N PHE A 500 6.00 36.74 13.35
CA PHE A 500 4.61 36.44 13.11
C PHE A 500 4.24 36.56 11.63
N GLU A 501 3.40 35.67 11.14
CA GLU A 501 2.89 35.65 9.76
C GLU A 501 1.37 35.47 9.79
N LEU A 502 0.62 36.51 9.40
CA LEU A 502 -0.80 36.42 9.15
C LEU A 502 -1.03 35.98 7.71
N ARG A 503 -1.86 34.99 7.52
CA ARG A 503 -2.25 34.48 6.18
C ARG A 503 -3.76 34.68 6.00
N LEU A 504 -4.13 35.39 4.95
CA LEU A 504 -5.53 35.50 4.59
C LEU A 504 -5.96 34.28 3.77
N ARG A 505 -7.08 33.65 4.13
CA ARG A 505 -7.64 32.57 3.33
C ARG A 505 -8.10 33.11 1.99
N LYS A 506 -7.95 32.33 0.92
CA LYS A 506 -8.52 32.68 -0.36
C LYS A 506 -10.04 32.68 -0.25
N TYR A 507 -10.66 33.81 -0.60
CA TYR A 507 -12.09 33.98 -0.60
C TYR A 507 -12.49 34.60 -1.95
N ASP A 508 -13.10 33.81 -2.80
CA ASP A 508 -13.46 34.16 -4.19
C ASP A 508 -12.35 34.94 -4.94
N GLU A 509 -12.70 35.99 -5.64
CA GLU A 509 -11.77 36.89 -6.34
C GLU A 509 -11.26 38.04 -5.45
N SER A 510 -11.49 37.95 -4.13
CA SER A 510 -11.13 39.01 -3.20
C SER A 510 -9.61 39.30 -3.19
N ARG A 511 -9.27 40.59 -3.20
CA ARG A 511 -7.88 41.08 -3.15
C ARG A 511 -7.74 42.21 -2.15
N VAL A 512 -6.60 42.24 -1.46
CA VAL A 512 -6.21 43.39 -0.63
C VAL A 512 -5.83 44.54 -1.57
N VAL A 513 -6.51 45.69 -1.43
CA VAL A 513 -6.31 46.87 -2.27
C VAL A 513 -5.45 47.93 -1.59
N ALA A 514 -5.44 47.98 -0.25
CA ALA A 514 -4.55 48.82 0.58
C ALA A 514 -4.33 48.17 1.94
N ALA A 515 -3.22 48.44 2.59
CA ALA A 515 -2.93 48.02 3.96
C ALA A 515 -1.89 48.94 4.61
N THR A 516 -1.95 49.07 5.93
CA THR A 516 -0.94 49.86 6.70
C THR A 516 0.38 49.10 6.88
N LEU A 517 0.43 47.81 6.55
CA LEU A 517 1.63 46.98 6.53
C LEU A 517 1.88 46.44 5.12
N PRO A 518 3.15 46.15 4.77
CA PRO A 518 3.46 45.53 3.47
C PRO A 518 2.76 44.20 3.29
N VAL A 519 2.12 44.03 2.13
CA VAL A 519 1.44 42.80 1.73
C VAL A 519 2.40 41.95 0.92
N GLY A 520 2.69 40.74 1.38
CA GLY A 520 3.38 39.71 0.61
C GLY A 520 2.41 38.70 0.01
N MET A 521 2.94 37.78 -0.80
CA MET A 521 2.18 36.66 -1.33
C MET A 521 2.88 35.34 -0.97
N LYS A 522 2.10 34.33 -0.55
CA LYS A 522 2.56 32.96 -0.36
C LYS A 522 1.48 32.00 -0.84
N ASP A 523 1.82 31.09 -1.75
CA ASP A 523 0.89 30.11 -2.33
C ASP A 523 -0.40 30.77 -2.91
N GLY A 524 -0.24 31.93 -3.57
CA GLY A 524 -1.35 32.71 -4.14
C GLY A 524 -2.26 33.38 -3.10
N ARG A 525 -1.83 33.51 -1.84
CA ARG A 525 -2.58 34.14 -0.73
C ARG A 525 -1.85 35.37 -0.21
N PRO A 526 -2.58 36.46 0.11
CA PRO A 526 -1.97 37.60 0.80
C PRO A 526 -1.50 37.22 2.19
N ILE A 527 -0.29 37.67 2.53
CA ILE A 527 0.30 37.47 3.86
C ILE A 527 0.87 38.77 4.39
N PHE A 528 0.85 38.92 5.73
CA PHE A 528 1.51 40.00 6.45
C PHE A 528 2.59 39.41 7.36
N ARG A 529 3.81 39.89 7.27
CA ARG A 529 4.94 39.48 8.11
C ARG A 529 5.37 40.62 9.00
N MET A 530 5.56 40.32 10.30
CA MET A 530 5.97 41.31 11.29
C MET A 530 6.72 40.64 12.45
N THR A 531 7.43 41.46 13.21
CA THR A 531 7.99 41.03 14.50
C THR A 531 7.17 41.66 15.60
N LEU A 532 6.51 40.83 16.40
CA LEU A 532 5.76 41.30 17.58
C LEU A 532 6.72 41.59 18.72
N PRO A 533 6.62 42.75 19.40
CA PRO A 533 7.45 43.05 20.54
C PRO A 533 7.15 42.10 21.72
N ALA A 534 8.12 41.94 22.62
CA ALA A 534 7.93 41.23 23.87
C ALA A 534 6.83 41.90 24.73
N ASN A 535 5.91 41.13 25.30
CA ASN A 535 4.79 41.62 26.10
C ASN A 535 4.06 42.81 25.45
N GLY A 536 3.86 42.75 24.12
CA GLY A 536 3.30 43.86 23.36
C GLY A 536 2.30 43.43 22.30
N SER A 537 1.75 44.42 21.59
CA SER A 537 0.80 44.19 20.52
C SER A 537 1.08 45.07 19.30
N ILE A 538 0.59 44.62 18.15
CA ILE A 538 0.57 45.38 16.88
C ILE A 538 -0.87 45.36 16.36
N SER A 539 -1.34 46.51 15.90
CA SER A 539 -2.61 46.61 15.17
C SER A 539 -2.34 47.21 13.80
N PHE A 540 -3.04 46.74 12.81
CA PHE A 540 -2.98 47.26 11.45
C PHE A 540 -4.31 47.11 10.72
N ASP A 541 -4.50 47.95 9.71
CA ASP A 541 -5.70 47.98 8.92
C ASP A 541 -5.43 47.54 7.48
N TYR A 542 -6.42 46.87 6.86
CA TYR A 542 -6.40 46.60 5.42
C TYR A 542 -7.78 46.73 4.80
N VAL A 543 -7.77 47.12 3.54
CA VAL A 543 -8.98 47.24 2.70
C VAL A 543 -8.99 46.08 1.71
N ILE A 544 -10.10 45.39 1.65
CA ILE A 544 -10.29 44.27 0.73
C ILE A 544 -11.51 44.52 -0.19
N LYS A 545 -11.35 44.14 -1.44
CA LYS A 545 -12.41 44.24 -2.47
C LYS A 545 -12.77 42.85 -2.94
#